data_59883d121c7e122599074e739ce0973d
#
_entry.id   59883d121c7e122599074e739ce0973d
#
_cell.length_a   1.000
_cell.length_b   1.000
_cell.length_c   1.000
_cell.angle_alpha   90.00
_cell.angle_beta   90.00
_cell.angle_gamma   90.00
#
_symmetry.space_group_name_H-M   'P 1'
#
loop_
_entity.id
_entity.type
_entity.pdbx_description
1 polymer ?
#
loop_
_entity_poly.entity_id
_entity_poly.type
_entity_poly.pdbx_seq_one_letter_code
_entity_poly.pdbx_strand_id
1 'polypeptide(L)'
;NGRKPKRDLIFAFFADEEAGGTYGARYAVEKRPELFEGATEAISEVGGFSATIGGQRTYLLQTAEKGLSWLRLVAHGRAGHGSQINTDNAVTRLASAVSRIGEYRWPVELTPTTRQFLDGVTELTGVEFDPDDPDKILKELGTVARFVGATLQNTTNPTLLKGGYKHNVIPESAEALIDCRTLPGQEEHVLEKVRELAGKGVDVSYVHND
;
A
#
# COMPACT_ATOMS: atom_id res chain seq x y z
N ASN A 1 -9.40 32.14 -20.56
CA ASN A 1 -9.51 31.84 -21.98
C ASN A 1 -10.93 32.04 -22.55
N GLY A 2 -11.94 32.40 -21.71
CA GLY A 2 -13.32 32.67 -22.15
C GLY A 2 -14.09 31.47 -22.68
N ARG A 3 -13.55 30.25 -22.61
CA ARG A 3 -14.24 29.02 -23.02
C ARG A 3 -15.19 28.59 -21.91
N LYS A 4 -16.46 28.39 -22.26
CA LYS A 4 -17.45 27.78 -21.37
C LYS A 4 -17.31 26.25 -21.47
N PRO A 5 -17.37 25.51 -20.34
CA PRO A 5 -17.43 24.06 -20.38
C PRO A 5 -18.72 23.62 -21.09
N LYS A 6 -18.68 22.46 -21.73
CA LYS A 6 -19.86 21.87 -22.40
C LYS A 6 -20.80 21.14 -21.44
N ARG A 7 -20.36 20.90 -20.21
CA ARG A 7 -21.11 20.26 -19.11
C ARG A 7 -20.98 21.12 -17.86
N ASP A 8 -21.87 20.94 -16.93
CA ASP A 8 -21.71 21.49 -15.59
C ASP A 8 -20.53 20.82 -14.87
N LEU A 9 -19.84 21.59 -14.06
CA LEU A 9 -18.70 21.12 -13.28
C LEU A 9 -19.03 21.25 -11.80
N ILE A 10 -18.91 20.16 -11.07
CA ILE A 10 -19.00 20.11 -9.62
C ILE A 10 -17.58 20.15 -9.07
N PHE A 11 -17.24 21.17 -8.26
CA PHE A 11 -15.99 21.24 -7.55
C PHE A 11 -16.24 20.83 -6.10
N ALA A 12 -15.66 19.71 -5.69
CA ALA A 12 -15.77 19.19 -4.34
C ALA A 12 -14.41 19.28 -3.62
N PHE A 13 -14.38 20.01 -2.50
CA PHE A 13 -13.21 20.15 -1.64
C PHE A 13 -13.52 19.51 -0.30
N PHE A 14 -12.86 18.41 0.00
CA PHE A 14 -13.13 17.63 1.20
C PHE A 14 -12.14 17.95 2.31
N ALA A 15 -12.63 17.97 3.56
CA ALA A 15 -11.79 17.94 4.72
C ALA A 15 -11.33 16.49 4.98
N ASP A 16 -10.30 16.32 5.80
CA ASP A 16 -9.77 15.02 6.28
C ASP A 16 -9.33 14.02 5.18
N GLU A 17 -9.02 14.50 3.97
CA GLU A 17 -8.57 13.61 2.89
C GLU A 17 -7.31 12.84 3.32
N GLU A 18 -6.29 13.52 3.83
CA GLU A 18 -5.04 12.95 4.33
C GLU A 18 -5.20 12.09 5.62
N ALA A 19 -6.37 12.16 6.24
CA ALA A 19 -6.72 11.39 7.43
C ALA A 19 -7.68 10.23 7.14
N GLY A 20 -7.85 9.85 5.86
CA GLY A 20 -8.69 8.74 5.40
C GLY A 20 -10.10 9.15 4.94
N GLY A 21 -10.40 10.44 4.81
CA GLY A 21 -11.60 10.97 4.14
C GLY A 21 -12.95 10.59 4.76
N THR A 22 -12.97 10.10 6.01
CA THR A 22 -14.18 9.54 6.64
C THR A 22 -15.31 10.56 6.78
N TYR A 23 -14.98 11.79 7.20
CA TYR A 23 -15.94 12.87 7.42
C TYR A 23 -16.15 13.74 6.19
N GLY A 24 -15.21 13.72 5.25
CA GLY A 24 -15.24 14.43 3.99
C GLY A 24 -15.82 13.60 2.85
N ALA A 25 -14.97 12.95 2.07
CA ALA A 25 -15.35 12.26 0.84
C ALA A 25 -16.33 11.12 1.10
N ARG A 26 -16.06 10.22 2.05
CA ARG A 26 -16.93 9.08 2.39
C ARG A 26 -18.30 9.56 2.86
N TYR A 27 -18.36 10.53 3.77
CA TYR A 27 -19.63 11.10 4.23
C TYR A 27 -20.43 11.71 3.06
N ALA A 28 -19.78 12.46 2.18
CA ALA A 28 -20.46 13.08 1.05
C ALA A 28 -21.02 12.03 0.10
N VAL A 29 -20.28 10.98 -0.23
CA VAL A 29 -20.74 9.90 -1.14
C VAL A 29 -21.84 9.05 -0.49
N GLU A 30 -21.69 8.67 0.77
CA GLU A 30 -22.64 7.75 1.44
C GLU A 30 -23.88 8.45 1.99
N LYS A 31 -23.77 9.68 2.49
CA LYS A 31 -24.84 10.38 3.21
C LYS A 31 -25.44 11.55 2.44
N ARG A 32 -24.77 12.04 1.42
CA ARG A 32 -25.18 13.18 0.62
C ARG A 32 -24.97 12.94 -0.89
N PRO A 33 -25.37 11.74 -1.42
CA PRO A 33 -25.17 11.40 -2.83
C PRO A 33 -25.84 12.38 -3.80
N GLU A 34 -26.89 13.08 -3.36
CA GLU A 34 -27.57 14.11 -4.15
C GLU A 34 -26.65 15.26 -4.58
N LEU A 35 -25.50 15.48 -3.88
CA LEU A 35 -24.53 16.49 -4.27
C LEU A 35 -23.83 16.16 -5.61
N PHE A 36 -23.86 14.89 -6.02
CA PHE A 36 -23.21 14.39 -7.22
C PHE A 36 -24.21 13.90 -8.26
N GLU A 37 -25.49 14.21 -8.08
CA GLU A 37 -26.56 13.78 -9.01
C GLU A 37 -26.25 14.28 -10.43
N GLY A 38 -26.30 13.36 -11.40
CA GLY A 38 -26.01 13.65 -12.79
C GLY A 38 -24.51 13.67 -13.16
N ALA A 39 -23.60 13.54 -12.19
CA ALA A 39 -22.18 13.38 -12.47
C ALA A 39 -21.91 11.97 -13.04
N THR A 40 -21.26 11.90 -14.19
CA THR A 40 -20.92 10.64 -14.88
C THR A 40 -19.42 10.34 -14.89
N GLU A 41 -18.62 11.33 -14.52
CA GLU A 41 -17.17 11.26 -14.53
C GLU A 41 -16.63 12.02 -13.32
N ALA A 42 -15.50 11.56 -12.77
CA ALA A 42 -14.78 12.24 -11.70
C ALA A 42 -13.30 12.37 -12.06
N ILE A 43 -12.68 13.46 -11.64
CA ILE A 43 -11.25 13.71 -11.77
C ILE A 43 -10.72 14.01 -10.38
N SER A 44 -9.73 13.24 -9.94
CA SER A 44 -9.01 13.44 -8.69
C SER A 44 -7.77 14.30 -8.90
N GLU A 45 -7.11 14.67 -7.81
CA GLU A 45 -5.88 15.49 -7.82
C GLU A 45 -4.65 14.72 -8.32
N VAL A 46 -4.63 13.39 -8.19
CA VAL A 46 -3.49 12.56 -8.56
C VAL A 46 -3.62 12.07 -10.00
N GLY A 47 -2.51 12.15 -10.73
CA GLY A 47 -2.40 11.65 -12.10
C GLY A 47 -2.19 12.76 -13.13
N GLY A 48 -2.20 12.38 -14.41
CA GLY A 48 -2.05 13.32 -15.54
C GLY A 48 -0.67 13.98 -15.66
N PHE A 49 0.31 13.59 -14.85
CA PHE A 49 1.69 14.08 -14.99
C PHE A 49 2.39 13.40 -16.15
N SER A 50 3.38 14.08 -16.75
CA SER A 50 4.11 13.56 -17.88
C SER A 50 5.43 12.91 -17.47
N ALA A 51 5.79 11.85 -18.20
CA ALA A 51 7.09 11.18 -18.15
C ALA A 51 7.67 11.05 -19.55
N THR A 52 8.97 10.87 -19.66
CA THR A 52 9.62 10.53 -20.93
C THR A 52 9.91 9.04 -20.92
N ILE A 53 9.27 8.30 -21.83
CA ILE A 53 9.42 6.84 -21.99
C ILE A 53 9.80 6.57 -23.44
N GLY A 54 10.86 5.80 -23.70
CA GLY A 54 11.35 5.54 -25.04
C GLY A 54 11.70 6.81 -25.84
N GLY A 55 12.11 7.88 -25.16
CA GLY A 55 12.39 9.17 -25.77
C GLY A 55 11.15 10.01 -26.13
N GLN A 56 9.95 9.51 -25.85
CA GLN A 56 8.68 10.19 -26.13
C GLN A 56 8.05 10.73 -24.84
N ARG A 57 7.44 11.91 -24.93
CA ARG A 57 6.66 12.47 -23.82
C ARG A 57 5.31 11.78 -23.72
N THR A 58 5.08 11.11 -22.63
CA THR A 58 3.84 10.40 -22.31
C THR A 58 3.12 11.06 -21.15
N TYR A 59 1.81 10.85 -21.02
CA TYR A 59 1.00 11.29 -19.90
C TYR A 59 0.46 10.07 -19.16
N LEU A 60 0.72 10.00 -17.86
CA LEU A 60 0.27 8.90 -17.02
C LEU A 60 -1.13 9.19 -16.50
N LEU A 61 -2.08 8.32 -16.85
CA LEU A 61 -3.44 8.36 -16.33
C LEU A 61 -3.61 7.23 -15.31
N GLN A 62 -4.02 7.59 -14.12
CA GLN A 62 -4.35 6.62 -13.09
C GLN A 62 -5.75 6.07 -13.36
N THR A 63 -5.87 4.76 -13.50
CA THR A 63 -7.13 4.06 -13.80
C THR A 63 -7.46 3.00 -12.75
N ALA A 64 -6.58 2.74 -11.79
CA ALA A 64 -6.77 1.88 -10.65
C ALA A 64 -5.81 2.25 -9.53
N GLU A 65 -6.13 1.83 -8.33
CA GLU A 65 -5.30 2.00 -7.13
C GLU A 65 -5.11 0.66 -6.42
N LYS A 66 -4.04 0.59 -5.63
CA LYS A 66 -3.85 -0.49 -4.66
C LYS A 66 -4.67 -0.20 -3.41
N GLY A 67 -5.24 -1.24 -2.82
CA GLY A 67 -5.88 -1.15 -1.52
C GLY A 67 -4.89 -0.79 -0.42
N LEU A 68 -5.37 -0.13 0.63
CA LEU A 68 -4.62 0.23 1.81
C LEU A 68 -5.08 -0.61 3.00
N SER A 69 -4.16 -1.34 3.61
CA SER A 69 -4.42 -2.08 4.84
C SER A 69 -3.30 -1.83 5.85
N TRP A 70 -3.65 -1.29 7.02
CA TRP A 70 -2.72 -1.21 8.13
C TRP A 70 -2.97 -2.33 9.11
N LEU A 71 -1.95 -3.16 9.32
CA LEU A 71 -2.02 -4.28 10.23
C LEU A 71 -1.24 -3.99 11.51
N ARG A 72 -1.83 -4.36 12.63
CA ARG A 72 -1.22 -4.34 13.95
C ARG A 72 -0.82 -5.76 14.34
N LEU A 73 0.43 -5.91 14.73
CA LEU A 73 0.98 -7.14 15.28
C LEU A 73 1.19 -6.96 16.77
N VAL A 74 0.74 -7.91 17.59
CA VAL A 74 0.98 -7.93 19.03
C VAL A 74 1.56 -9.27 19.41
N ALA A 75 2.78 -9.27 19.92
CA ALA A 75 3.40 -10.44 20.53
C ALA A 75 3.26 -10.39 22.03
N HIS A 76 2.93 -11.52 22.66
CA HIS A 76 2.87 -11.70 24.09
C HIS A 76 4.00 -12.60 24.58
N GLY A 77 4.43 -12.39 25.82
CA GLY A 77 5.49 -13.17 26.44
C GLY A 77 5.46 -13.03 27.96
N ARG A 78 6.39 -13.69 28.62
CA ARG A 78 6.50 -13.64 30.08
C ARG A 78 7.34 -12.44 30.52
N ALA A 79 6.72 -11.54 31.26
CA ALA A 79 7.42 -10.42 31.89
C ALA A 79 8.47 -10.91 32.94
N GLY A 80 9.51 -10.11 33.13
CA GLY A 80 10.55 -10.46 34.08
C GLY A 80 11.66 -9.43 34.21
N HIS A 81 12.65 -9.76 35.02
CA HIS A 81 13.86 -8.95 35.14
C HIS A 81 14.88 -9.35 34.08
N GLY A 82 15.56 -8.38 33.44
CA GLY A 82 16.46 -8.60 32.33
C GLY A 82 17.69 -9.49 32.64
N SER A 83 18.03 -9.72 33.91
CA SER A 83 19.09 -10.64 34.33
C SER A 83 18.66 -12.11 34.39
N GLN A 84 17.37 -12.40 34.20
CA GLN A 84 16.84 -13.76 34.28
C GLN A 84 16.85 -14.44 32.91
N ILE A 85 17.00 -15.76 32.90
CA ILE A 85 16.78 -16.56 31.67
C ILE A 85 15.29 -16.48 31.30
N ASN A 86 15.00 -15.97 30.10
CA ASN A 86 13.65 -15.87 29.56
C ASN A 86 13.65 -16.48 28.16
N THR A 87 12.90 -17.57 27.97
CA THR A 87 12.68 -18.26 26.70
C THR A 87 11.36 -17.88 26.04
N ASP A 88 10.58 -16.99 26.68
CA ASP A 88 9.28 -16.53 26.23
C ASP A 88 9.24 -14.99 26.23
N ASN A 89 10.01 -14.38 25.34
CA ASN A 89 10.23 -12.94 25.25
C ASN A 89 9.41 -12.34 24.08
N ALA A 90 8.47 -11.46 24.42
CA ALA A 90 7.61 -10.80 23.43
C ALA A 90 8.38 -9.98 22.42
N VAL A 91 9.44 -9.27 22.83
CA VAL A 91 10.26 -8.45 21.92
C VAL A 91 10.99 -9.33 20.92
N THR A 92 11.61 -10.42 21.36
CA THR A 92 12.32 -11.35 20.46
C THR A 92 11.36 -11.99 19.45
N ARG A 93 10.17 -12.41 19.91
CA ARG A 93 9.13 -13.00 19.07
C ARG A 93 8.65 -12.02 18.01
N LEU A 94 8.35 -10.78 18.42
CA LEU A 94 7.91 -9.73 17.48
C LEU A 94 8.99 -9.36 16.49
N ALA A 95 10.23 -9.17 16.93
CA ALA A 95 11.37 -8.83 16.06
C ALA A 95 11.57 -9.89 14.96
N SER A 96 11.46 -11.18 15.32
CA SER A 96 11.53 -12.28 14.36
C SER A 96 10.38 -12.28 13.35
N ALA A 97 9.16 -11.94 13.80
CA ALA A 97 8.00 -11.80 12.90
C ALA A 97 8.18 -10.62 11.94
N VAL A 98 8.58 -9.46 12.45
CA VAL A 98 8.82 -8.24 11.66
C VAL A 98 9.91 -8.47 10.61
N SER A 99 11.01 -9.16 10.97
CA SER A 99 12.08 -9.52 10.02
C SER A 99 11.54 -10.38 8.88
N ARG A 100 10.81 -11.46 9.18
CA ARG A 100 10.24 -12.32 8.15
C ARG A 100 9.28 -11.57 7.21
N ILE A 101 8.43 -10.69 7.75
CA ILE A 101 7.49 -9.90 6.96
C ILE A 101 8.23 -8.89 6.08
N GLY A 102 9.22 -8.17 6.62
CA GLY A 102 9.99 -7.17 5.88
C GLY A 102 10.91 -7.76 4.81
N GLU A 103 11.36 -9.01 4.99
CA GLU A 103 12.22 -9.72 4.04
C GLU A 103 11.42 -10.50 2.98
N TYR A 104 10.11 -10.70 3.20
CA TYR A 104 9.28 -11.44 2.25
C TYR A 104 9.20 -10.70 0.91
N ARG A 105 9.42 -11.42 -0.16
CA ARG A 105 9.31 -10.90 -1.52
C ARG A 105 8.00 -11.37 -2.13
N TRP A 106 7.09 -10.43 -2.31
CA TRP A 106 5.82 -10.68 -2.99
C TRP A 106 6.08 -11.03 -4.45
N PRO A 107 5.38 -12.02 -5.01
CA PRO A 107 5.47 -12.30 -6.43
C PRO A 107 4.95 -11.11 -7.26
N VAL A 108 5.50 -10.99 -8.47
CA VAL A 108 4.97 -10.05 -9.46
C VAL A 108 3.67 -10.61 -10.02
N GLU A 109 2.61 -9.81 -9.95
CA GLU A 109 1.29 -10.13 -10.47
C GLU A 109 0.73 -8.95 -11.25
N LEU A 110 0.42 -9.19 -12.53
CA LEU A 110 -0.11 -8.15 -13.40
C LEU A 110 -1.64 -8.09 -13.32
N THR A 111 -2.14 -6.95 -12.85
CA THR A 111 -3.55 -6.60 -13.04
C THR A 111 -3.81 -6.25 -14.51
N PRO A 112 -5.08 -6.21 -14.97
CA PRO A 112 -5.39 -5.72 -16.32
C PRO A 112 -4.83 -4.33 -16.61
N THR A 113 -4.88 -3.42 -15.62
CA THR A 113 -4.35 -2.05 -15.73
C THR A 113 -2.83 -2.05 -15.90
N THR A 114 -2.09 -2.78 -15.06
CA THR A 114 -0.63 -2.82 -15.14
C THR A 114 -0.16 -3.53 -16.41
N ARG A 115 -0.88 -4.55 -16.86
CA ARG A 115 -0.61 -5.21 -18.14
C ARG A 115 -0.75 -4.24 -19.29
N GLN A 116 -1.89 -3.55 -19.41
CA GLN A 116 -2.12 -2.55 -20.45
C GLN A 116 -1.06 -1.44 -20.46
N PHE A 117 -0.64 -1.00 -19.28
CA PHE A 117 0.44 -0.01 -19.17
C PHE A 117 1.76 -0.55 -19.71
N LEU A 118 2.15 -1.76 -19.32
CA LEU A 118 3.41 -2.38 -19.76
C LEU A 118 3.40 -2.70 -21.27
N ASP A 119 2.25 -3.10 -21.82
CA ASP A 119 2.09 -3.27 -23.28
C ASP A 119 2.36 -1.95 -24.01
N GLY A 120 1.82 -0.82 -23.50
CA GLY A 120 2.11 0.50 -24.06
C GLY A 120 3.59 0.91 -23.94
N VAL A 121 4.26 0.54 -22.84
CA VAL A 121 5.71 0.76 -22.69
C VAL A 121 6.48 -0.07 -23.72
N THR A 122 6.09 -1.33 -23.92
CA THR A 122 6.69 -2.20 -24.92
C THR A 122 6.55 -1.63 -26.35
N GLU A 123 5.38 -1.10 -26.69
CA GLU A 123 5.15 -0.44 -28.00
C GLU A 123 6.09 0.78 -28.20
N LEU A 124 6.37 1.53 -27.14
CA LEU A 124 7.23 2.72 -27.22
C LEU A 124 8.73 2.40 -27.24
N THR A 125 9.14 1.33 -26.57
CA THR A 125 10.56 1.05 -26.28
C THR A 125 11.09 -0.17 -27.03
N GLY A 126 10.21 -1.09 -27.44
CA GLY A 126 10.57 -2.41 -27.95
C GLY A 126 11.05 -3.39 -26.89
N VAL A 127 10.95 -3.03 -25.60
CA VAL A 127 11.36 -3.88 -24.46
C VAL A 127 10.13 -4.60 -23.93
N GLU A 128 10.11 -5.92 -24.05
CA GLU A 128 9.02 -6.77 -23.50
C GLU A 128 9.17 -6.94 -21.98
N PHE A 129 8.01 -7.02 -21.33
CA PHE A 129 7.96 -7.34 -19.90
C PHE A 129 8.31 -8.82 -19.67
N ASP A 130 9.24 -9.05 -18.73
CA ASP A 130 9.62 -10.36 -18.26
C ASP A 130 9.33 -10.44 -16.76
N PRO A 131 8.46 -11.34 -16.27
CA PRO A 131 8.16 -11.48 -14.86
C PRO A 131 9.37 -11.93 -14.03
N ASP A 132 10.34 -12.62 -14.62
CA ASP A 132 11.58 -13.06 -13.98
C ASP A 132 12.66 -11.94 -13.92
N ASP A 133 12.54 -10.93 -14.79
CA ASP A 133 13.40 -9.73 -14.80
C ASP A 133 12.57 -8.46 -15.06
N PRO A 134 11.71 -8.04 -14.13
CA PRO A 134 10.90 -6.84 -14.27
C PRO A 134 11.74 -5.56 -14.36
N ASP A 135 12.96 -5.57 -13.82
CA ASP A 135 13.86 -4.42 -13.85
C ASP A 135 14.27 -4.02 -15.25
N LYS A 136 14.22 -4.95 -16.22
CA LYS A 136 14.56 -4.68 -17.62
C LYS A 136 13.64 -3.60 -18.22
N ILE A 137 12.32 -3.75 -18.09
CA ILE A 137 11.37 -2.77 -18.61
C ILE A 137 11.25 -1.54 -17.70
N LEU A 138 11.41 -1.72 -16.36
CA LEU A 138 11.35 -0.61 -15.41
C LEU A 138 12.46 0.41 -15.66
N LYS A 139 13.62 0.02 -16.14
CA LYS A 139 14.72 0.94 -16.53
C LYS A 139 14.29 1.93 -17.60
N GLU A 140 13.41 1.53 -18.52
CA GLU A 140 12.88 2.40 -19.57
C GLU A 140 11.96 3.51 -19.05
N LEU A 141 11.46 3.35 -17.82
CA LEU A 141 10.54 4.30 -17.20
C LEU A 141 11.27 5.47 -16.48
N GLY A 142 12.58 5.40 -16.33
CA GLY A 142 13.37 6.46 -15.73
C GLY A 142 12.87 6.83 -14.32
N THR A 143 12.48 8.09 -14.10
CA THR A 143 12.08 8.61 -12.77
C THR A 143 10.81 7.98 -12.21
N VAL A 144 9.93 7.44 -13.05
CA VAL A 144 8.66 6.83 -12.60
C VAL A 144 8.78 5.32 -12.33
N ALA A 145 9.95 4.72 -12.57
CA ALA A 145 10.20 3.29 -12.36
C ALA A 145 9.82 2.82 -10.95
N ARG A 146 10.20 3.57 -9.91
CA ARG A 146 9.90 3.22 -8.51
C ARG A 146 8.40 3.21 -8.23
N PHE A 147 7.68 4.16 -8.80
CA PHE A 147 6.23 4.26 -8.65
C PHE A 147 5.54 3.07 -9.33
N VAL A 148 5.88 2.82 -10.60
CA VAL A 148 5.31 1.70 -11.36
C VAL A 148 5.71 0.35 -10.77
N GLY A 149 6.97 0.15 -10.39
CA GLY A 149 7.44 -1.09 -9.77
C GLY A 149 6.62 -1.48 -8.54
N ALA A 150 6.21 -0.50 -7.71
CA ALA A 150 5.36 -0.75 -6.56
C ALA A 150 3.94 -1.22 -6.94
N THR A 151 3.47 -1.00 -8.17
CA THR A 151 2.14 -1.44 -8.62
C THR A 151 2.12 -2.86 -9.18
N LEU A 152 3.29 -3.49 -9.36
CA LEU A 152 3.41 -4.84 -9.93
C LEU A 152 3.25 -5.97 -8.89
N GLN A 153 3.17 -5.64 -7.60
CA GLN A 153 3.11 -6.64 -6.53
C GLN A 153 2.47 -6.05 -5.28
N ASN A 154 2.04 -6.91 -4.37
CA ASN A 154 1.70 -6.48 -3.01
C ASN A 154 2.94 -5.93 -2.29
N THR A 155 2.75 -5.14 -1.26
CA THR A 155 3.85 -4.68 -0.41
C THR A 155 3.46 -4.74 1.06
N THR A 156 4.41 -5.12 1.92
CA THR A 156 4.24 -5.16 3.37
C THR A 156 5.47 -4.52 4.01
N ASN A 157 5.31 -3.32 4.53
CA ASN A 157 6.39 -2.54 5.10
C ASN A 157 6.18 -2.35 6.61
N PRO A 158 7.04 -2.90 7.47
CA PRO A 158 7.04 -2.53 8.88
C PRO A 158 7.35 -1.04 9.05
N THR A 159 6.45 -0.30 9.71
CA THR A 159 6.57 1.16 9.87
C THR A 159 6.71 1.61 11.30
N LEU A 160 6.32 0.77 12.26
CA LEU A 160 6.44 1.07 13.68
C LEU A 160 6.79 -0.20 14.45
N LEU A 161 7.65 -0.05 15.45
CA LEU A 161 8.02 -1.12 16.38
C LEU A 161 8.11 -0.54 17.80
N LYS A 162 7.38 -1.13 18.75
CA LYS A 162 7.37 -0.75 20.17
C LYS A 162 7.56 -2.00 21.04
N GLY A 163 8.44 -1.90 22.05
CA GLY A 163 8.63 -2.97 23.00
C GLY A 163 9.40 -2.50 24.22
N GLY A 164 8.82 -2.74 25.40
CA GLY A 164 9.43 -2.36 26.67
C GLY A 164 9.37 -0.86 26.99
N TYR A 165 9.73 -0.54 28.22
CA TYR A 165 9.74 0.83 28.75
C TYR A 165 10.96 1.10 29.64
N LYS A 166 11.71 0.06 29.99
CA LYS A 166 12.89 0.16 30.86
C LYS A 166 13.93 -0.90 30.49
N HIS A 167 15.20 -0.52 30.47
CA HIS A 167 16.30 -1.36 29.99
C HIS A 167 16.55 -2.67 30.74
N ASN A 168 16.10 -2.78 31.98
CA ASN A 168 16.25 -3.99 32.81
C ASN A 168 14.95 -4.75 33.07
N VAL A 169 13.87 -4.46 32.30
CA VAL A 169 12.57 -5.13 32.42
C VAL A 169 12.24 -5.79 31.09
N ILE A 170 11.94 -7.09 31.15
CA ILE A 170 11.40 -7.84 30.01
C ILE A 170 9.89 -7.55 29.96
N PRO A 171 9.37 -6.95 28.88
CA PRO A 171 7.95 -6.62 28.78
C PRO A 171 7.10 -7.87 28.50
N GLU A 172 5.83 -7.85 28.93
CA GLU A 172 4.86 -8.90 28.62
C GLU A 172 4.29 -8.82 27.22
N SER A 173 4.44 -7.67 26.54
CA SER A 173 3.97 -7.49 25.18
C SER A 173 4.89 -6.56 24.39
N ALA A 174 4.85 -6.72 23.05
CA ALA A 174 5.46 -5.83 22.08
C ALA A 174 4.54 -5.68 20.88
N GLU A 175 4.60 -4.54 20.19
CA GLU A 175 3.70 -4.16 19.11
C GLU A 175 4.45 -3.66 17.88
N ALA A 176 3.95 -4.00 16.69
CA ALA A 176 4.40 -3.43 15.43
C ALA A 176 3.22 -3.03 14.56
N LEU A 177 3.44 -2.06 13.67
CA LEU A 177 2.52 -1.72 12.59
C LEU A 177 3.17 -2.03 11.25
N ILE A 178 2.35 -2.58 10.34
CA ILE A 178 2.73 -2.92 8.98
C ILE A 178 1.84 -2.14 8.02
N ASP A 179 2.42 -1.34 7.13
CA ASP A 179 1.72 -0.74 6.00
C ASP A 179 1.68 -1.79 4.88
N CYS A 180 0.48 -2.24 4.54
CA CYS A 180 0.24 -3.17 3.45
C CYS A 180 -0.44 -2.43 2.30
N ARG A 181 0.09 -2.58 1.08
CA ARG A 181 -0.55 -2.10 -0.14
C ARG A 181 -0.87 -3.31 -1.00
N THR A 182 -2.17 -3.56 -1.18
CA THR A 182 -2.68 -4.78 -1.80
C THR A 182 -3.08 -4.54 -3.25
N LEU A 183 -2.79 -5.50 -4.10
CA LEU A 183 -3.40 -5.52 -5.43
C LEU A 183 -4.92 -5.73 -5.27
N PRO A 184 -5.75 -5.17 -6.17
CA PRO A 184 -7.20 -5.26 -6.07
C PRO A 184 -7.70 -6.70 -5.85
N GLY A 185 -8.48 -6.93 -4.80
CA GLY A 185 -9.05 -8.23 -4.45
C GLY A 185 -8.09 -9.19 -3.74
N GLN A 186 -6.90 -8.73 -3.30
CA GLN A 186 -5.92 -9.57 -2.62
C GLN A 186 -5.79 -9.26 -1.11
N GLU A 187 -6.68 -8.49 -0.53
CA GLU A 187 -6.63 -8.03 0.86
C GLU A 187 -6.55 -9.24 1.83
N GLU A 188 -7.42 -10.22 1.64
CA GLU A 188 -7.44 -11.42 2.50
C GLU A 188 -6.18 -12.28 2.30
N HIS A 189 -5.74 -12.45 1.04
CA HIS A 189 -4.50 -13.16 0.74
C HIS A 189 -3.28 -12.54 1.45
N VAL A 190 -3.19 -11.20 1.45
CA VAL A 190 -2.12 -10.48 2.14
C VAL A 190 -2.23 -10.66 3.65
N LEU A 191 -3.43 -10.56 4.22
CA LEU A 191 -3.64 -10.79 5.65
C LEU A 191 -3.24 -12.21 6.08
N GLU A 192 -3.64 -13.23 5.32
CA GLU A 192 -3.27 -14.62 5.59
C GLU A 192 -1.76 -14.84 5.52
N LYS A 193 -1.10 -14.28 4.52
CA LYS A 193 0.35 -14.35 4.38
C LYS A 193 1.06 -13.65 5.53
N VAL A 194 0.60 -12.48 5.96
CA VAL A 194 1.17 -11.79 7.12
C VAL A 194 0.97 -12.61 8.40
N ARG A 195 -0.18 -13.26 8.59
CA ARG A 195 -0.41 -14.18 9.73
C ARG A 195 0.54 -15.38 9.70
N GLU A 196 0.74 -15.98 8.54
CA GLU A 196 1.70 -17.08 8.34
C GLU A 196 3.12 -16.63 8.74
N LEU A 197 3.58 -15.49 8.22
CA LEU A 197 4.89 -14.92 8.47
C LEU A 197 5.08 -14.46 9.92
N ALA A 198 4.03 -13.93 10.54
CA ALA A 198 4.04 -13.54 11.95
C ALA A 198 4.27 -14.77 12.85
N GLY A 199 3.66 -15.91 12.52
CA GLY A 199 3.85 -17.16 13.23
C GLY A 199 3.12 -17.22 14.57
N LYS A 200 3.35 -18.29 15.31
CA LYS A 200 2.67 -18.55 16.58
C LYS A 200 3.01 -17.52 17.66
N GLY A 201 1.98 -17.08 18.42
CA GLY A 201 2.12 -16.16 19.54
C GLY A 201 2.29 -14.70 19.13
N VAL A 202 1.91 -14.37 17.90
CA VAL A 202 1.76 -13.00 17.40
C VAL A 202 0.34 -12.86 16.85
N ASP A 203 -0.44 -12.00 17.47
CA ASP A 203 -1.78 -11.66 17.00
C ASP A 203 -1.70 -10.62 15.90
N VAL A 204 -2.48 -10.80 14.83
CA VAL A 204 -2.54 -9.91 13.67
C VAL A 204 -3.97 -9.43 13.49
N SER A 205 -4.16 -8.12 13.49
CA SER A 205 -5.48 -7.48 13.32
C SER A 205 -5.38 -6.24 12.43
N TYR A 206 -6.49 -5.89 11.79
CA TYR A 206 -6.59 -4.62 11.08
C TYR A 206 -6.63 -3.43 12.05
N VAL A 207 -5.91 -2.36 11.71
CA VAL A 207 -6.08 -1.02 12.26
C VAL A 207 -6.96 -0.21 11.29
N HIS A 208 -6.74 -0.42 9.99
CA HIS A 208 -7.44 0.23 8.90
C HIS A 208 -7.44 -0.68 7.68
N ASN A 209 -8.52 -0.67 6.90
CA ASN A 209 -8.66 -1.43 5.67
C ASN A 209 -9.63 -0.70 4.73
N ASP A 210 -9.14 -0.23 3.58
CA ASP A 210 -9.89 0.43 2.50
C ASP A 210 -9.63 -0.26 1.16
#